data_53410bec8d353a0de27ddc5553af6225
#
_entry.id   53410bec8d353a0de27ddc5553af6225
#
_cell.length_a   1.000
_cell.length_b   1.000
_cell.length_c   1.000
_cell.angle_alpha   90.00
_cell.angle_beta   90.00
_cell.angle_gamma   90.00
#
_symmetry.space_group_name_H-M   'P 1'
#
loop_
_entity.id
_entity.type
_entity.pdbx_description
1 polymer ?
#
loop_
_entity_poly.entity_id
_entity_poly.type
_entity_poly.pdbx_seq_one_letter_code
_entity_poly.pdbx_strand_id
1 'polypeptide(L)'
;LLFAPSQVTARVAGGIEVNLKEETAYPFEETVRYHVSFTDKKVKKVFFPFHLRIPGWCKQPVVKLNGKPLTVDAYPGTVTRINREWKEGDILSLELPMEVTVSRWYENSAVVERGPLVYALKMNEKWEKKAFESDKSDVYGKWYYEVTSDSPWNYALPARSFSPDRIKDAFTVEKSDITTPYPWNVENAPIRIKTKAMRLNGWTQVRGSAGPVPYYT
;
A
#
# COMPACT_ATOMS: atom_id res chain seq x y z
N LEU A 1 -13.30 9.30 -4.02
CA LEU A 1 -12.00 9.71 -3.49
C LEU A 1 -11.03 8.52 -3.54
N LEU A 2 -9.80 8.75 -3.90
CA LEU A 2 -8.71 7.78 -3.79
C LEU A 2 -8.21 7.83 -2.34
N PHE A 3 -7.69 6.74 -1.81
CA PHE A 3 -7.18 6.67 -0.43
C PHE A 3 -5.94 7.56 -0.22
N ALA A 4 -6.16 8.87 -0.19
CA ALA A 4 -5.15 9.88 0.05
C ALA A 4 -5.79 11.09 0.74
N PRO A 5 -5.05 11.79 1.62
CA PRO A 5 -5.55 13.01 2.24
C PRO A 5 -6.06 13.99 1.18
N SER A 6 -7.35 14.29 1.24
CA SER A 6 -8.00 15.12 0.23
C SER A 6 -9.26 15.79 0.77
N GLN A 7 -9.72 16.82 0.05
CA GLN A 7 -10.99 17.46 0.34
C GLN A 7 -11.72 17.73 -0.97
N VAL A 8 -13.02 17.45 -0.96
CA VAL A 8 -13.90 17.71 -2.10
C VAL A 8 -15.18 18.38 -1.65
N THR A 9 -15.66 19.34 -2.43
CA THR A 9 -17.00 19.90 -2.33
C THR A 9 -17.83 19.38 -3.51
N ALA A 10 -18.96 18.77 -3.21
CA ALA A 10 -19.84 18.21 -4.23
C ALA A 10 -21.29 18.62 -3.97
N ARG A 11 -22.05 18.83 -5.05
CA ARG A 11 -23.52 19.03 -4.97
C ARG A 11 -24.22 17.67 -4.98
N VAL A 12 -25.03 17.45 -3.96
CA VAL A 12 -25.82 16.22 -3.81
C VAL A 12 -27.35 16.55 -3.93
N ALA A 13 -28.19 15.66 -3.48
CA ALA A 13 -29.65 15.78 -3.58
C ALA A 13 -30.16 17.19 -3.26
N GLY A 14 -31.01 17.73 -4.14
CA GLY A 14 -31.59 19.07 -3.98
C GLY A 14 -30.59 20.22 -4.17
N GLY A 15 -29.40 19.97 -4.73
CA GLY A 15 -28.39 21.00 -4.96
C GLY A 15 -27.61 21.40 -3.70
N ILE A 16 -27.71 20.63 -2.63
CA ILE A 16 -26.98 20.88 -1.37
C ILE A 16 -25.51 20.61 -1.55
N GLU A 17 -24.66 21.56 -1.16
CA GLU A 17 -23.19 21.41 -1.17
C GLU A 17 -22.71 20.69 0.08
N VAL A 18 -22.05 19.57 -0.13
CA VAL A 18 -21.41 18.74 0.90
C VAL A 18 -19.91 18.83 0.76
N ASN A 19 -19.20 19.05 1.86
CA ASN A 19 -17.76 18.95 1.96
C ASN A 19 -17.40 17.60 2.55
N LEU A 20 -16.55 16.86 1.85
CA LEU A 20 -15.95 15.60 2.32
C LEU A 20 -14.46 15.81 2.49
N LYS A 21 -13.96 15.68 3.72
CA LYS A 21 -12.54 15.70 4.01
C LYS A 21 -12.08 14.28 4.29
N GLU A 22 -11.13 13.80 3.52
CA GLU A 22 -10.51 12.49 3.70
C GLU A 22 -9.20 12.63 4.46
N GLU A 23 -9.08 11.88 5.57
CA GLU A 23 -7.89 11.81 6.40
C GLU A 23 -7.40 10.37 6.46
N THR A 24 -6.13 10.17 6.08
CA THR A 24 -5.49 8.86 6.09
C THR A 24 -3.98 9.00 5.97
N ALA A 25 -3.24 8.02 6.47
CA ALA A 25 -1.84 7.78 6.14
C ALA A 25 -1.68 6.49 5.30
N TYR A 26 -2.74 6.10 4.57
CA TYR A 26 -2.68 5.00 3.61
C TYR A 26 -1.60 5.27 2.54
N PRO A 27 -0.79 4.29 2.14
CA PRO A 27 -0.91 2.85 2.39
C PRO A 27 -0.15 2.34 3.63
N PHE A 28 0.37 3.20 4.47
CA PHE A 28 1.14 2.82 5.66
C PHE A 28 0.25 2.53 6.86
N GLU A 29 -0.93 3.15 6.92
CA GLU A 29 -1.98 2.88 7.89
C GLU A 29 -3.21 2.22 7.25
N GLU A 30 -3.98 1.56 8.10
CA GLU A 30 -5.12 0.73 7.69
C GLU A 30 -6.44 1.48 7.75
N THR A 31 -6.45 2.75 8.19
CA THR A 31 -7.69 3.50 8.41
C THR A 31 -7.80 4.70 7.48
N VAL A 32 -8.97 4.84 6.87
CA VAL A 32 -9.38 6.02 6.11
C VAL A 32 -10.61 6.62 6.78
N ARG A 33 -10.60 7.93 7.06
CA ARG A 33 -11.71 8.66 7.67
C ARG A 33 -12.24 9.70 6.71
N TYR A 34 -13.56 9.75 6.58
CA TYR A 34 -14.28 10.74 5.78
C TYR A 34 -15.13 11.59 6.72
N HIS A 35 -14.79 12.87 6.83
CA HIS A 35 -15.55 13.84 7.60
C HIS A 35 -16.58 14.50 6.68
N VAL A 36 -17.85 14.43 7.08
CA VAL A 36 -18.98 15.01 6.35
C VAL A 36 -19.33 16.36 6.97
N SER A 37 -19.39 17.40 6.16
CA SER A 37 -19.90 18.71 6.59
C SER A 37 -20.66 19.39 5.47
N PHE A 38 -21.46 20.40 5.80
CA PHE A 38 -22.25 21.14 4.84
C PHE A 38 -21.78 22.58 4.70
N THR A 39 -21.73 23.09 3.46
CA THR A 39 -21.37 24.47 3.20
C THR A 39 -22.38 25.43 3.82
N ASP A 40 -23.68 25.19 3.64
CA ASP A 40 -24.73 25.95 4.30
C ASP A 40 -24.94 25.42 5.73
N LYS A 41 -24.61 26.22 6.73
CA LYS A 41 -24.75 25.87 8.16
C LYS A 41 -26.20 25.72 8.65
N LYS A 42 -27.17 26.10 7.85
CA LYS A 42 -28.62 25.85 8.13
C LYS A 42 -28.98 24.41 7.84
N VAL A 43 -28.29 23.75 6.91
CA VAL A 43 -28.49 22.33 6.61
C VAL A 43 -27.94 21.50 7.75
N LYS A 44 -28.78 20.67 8.35
CA LYS A 44 -28.40 19.79 9.46
C LYS A 44 -28.24 18.34 9.02
N LYS A 45 -28.90 17.97 7.91
CA LYS A 45 -28.90 16.60 7.41
C LYS A 45 -29.27 16.59 5.92
N VAL A 46 -28.74 15.60 5.19
CA VAL A 46 -29.07 15.39 3.78
C VAL A 46 -28.92 13.92 3.42
N PHE A 47 -29.85 13.39 2.63
CA PHE A 47 -29.80 12.01 2.14
C PHE A 47 -29.03 11.95 0.82
N PHE A 48 -27.93 11.17 0.81
CA PHE A 48 -27.22 10.84 -0.44
C PHE A 48 -26.49 9.50 -0.33
N PRO A 49 -26.26 8.82 -1.45
CA PRO A 49 -25.44 7.61 -1.47
C PRO A 49 -23.94 7.96 -1.37
N PHE A 50 -23.24 7.31 -0.43
CA PHE A 50 -21.79 7.34 -0.37
C PHE A 50 -21.24 6.03 -0.94
N HIS A 51 -20.27 6.11 -1.85
CA HIS A 51 -19.68 4.96 -2.52
C HIS A 51 -18.27 4.74 -2.00
N LEU A 52 -18.04 3.59 -1.34
CA LEU A 52 -16.74 3.16 -0.83
C LEU A 52 -16.17 2.05 -1.70
N ARG A 53 -14.97 2.26 -2.21
CA ARG A 53 -14.22 1.18 -2.86
C ARG A 53 -13.58 0.29 -1.80
N ILE A 54 -13.78 -1.02 -1.91
CA ILE A 54 -13.09 -2.03 -1.08
C ILE A 54 -12.00 -2.67 -1.93
N PRO A 55 -10.71 -2.56 -1.54
CA PRO A 55 -9.61 -3.18 -2.28
C PRO A 55 -9.73 -4.71 -2.29
N GLY A 56 -9.33 -5.34 -3.40
CA GLY A 56 -9.40 -6.80 -3.54
C GLY A 56 -8.52 -7.58 -2.56
N TRP A 57 -7.45 -6.97 -2.07
CA TRP A 57 -6.56 -7.57 -1.08
C TRP A 57 -7.12 -7.56 0.35
N CYS A 58 -8.07 -6.67 0.67
CA CYS A 58 -8.64 -6.56 2.02
C CYS A 58 -9.74 -7.59 2.24
N LYS A 59 -9.45 -8.64 2.98
CA LYS A 59 -10.38 -9.75 3.23
C LYS A 59 -11.49 -9.43 4.21
N GLN A 60 -11.22 -8.58 5.19
CA GLN A 60 -12.11 -8.28 6.31
C GLN A 60 -12.23 -6.75 6.52
N PRO A 61 -12.80 -6.01 5.57
CA PRO A 61 -13.01 -4.58 5.73
C PRO A 61 -14.03 -4.30 6.84
N VAL A 62 -13.80 -3.25 7.62
CA VAL A 62 -14.74 -2.81 8.66
C VAL A 62 -15.15 -1.38 8.37
N VAL A 63 -16.45 -1.14 8.29
CA VAL A 63 -17.02 0.20 8.12
C VAL A 63 -17.63 0.67 9.43
N LYS A 64 -17.29 1.87 9.86
CA LYS A 64 -17.82 2.48 11.08
C LYS A 64 -18.39 3.86 10.79
N LEU A 65 -19.45 4.21 11.50
CA LEU A 65 -19.99 5.56 11.52
C LEU A 65 -19.94 6.11 12.94
N ASN A 66 -19.27 7.25 13.11
CA ASN A 66 -19.09 7.89 14.41
C ASN A 66 -18.53 6.90 15.46
N GLY A 67 -17.57 6.06 15.06
CA GLY A 67 -16.94 5.05 15.88
C GLY A 67 -17.74 3.75 16.09
N LYS A 68 -19.00 3.68 15.64
CA LYS A 68 -19.83 2.48 15.78
C LYS A 68 -19.82 1.66 14.49
N PRO A 69 -19.76 0.31 14.57
CA PRO A 69 -19.86 -0.53 13.38
C PRO A 69 -21.12 -0.23 12.57
N LEU A 70 -20.97 -0.13 11.26
CA LEU A 70 -22.05 0.04 10.32
C LEU A 70 -22.17 -1.24 9.48
N THR A 71 -23.32 -1.90 9.56
CA THR A 71 -23.59 -3.10 8.75
C THR A 71 -23.81 -2.70 7.31
N VAL A 72 -22.90 -3.09 6.44
CA VAL A 72 -22.94 -2.86 5.00
C VAL A 72 -22.33 -4.04 4.26
N ASP A 73 -22.74 -4.26 3.04
CA ASP A 73 -22.18 -5.30 2.17
C ASP A 73 -20.82 -4.83 1.61
N ALA A 74 -19.77 -5.03 2.38
CA ALA A 74 -18.41 -4.65 2.03
C ALA A 74 -17.59 -5.90 1.70
N TYR A 75 -17.42 -6.21 0.41
CA TYR A 75 -16.67 -7.36 -0.07
C TYR A 75 -15.39 -6.95 -0.79
N PRO A 76 -14.32 -7.76 -0.74
CA PRO A 76 -13.09 -7.52 -1.49
C PRO A 76 -13.34 -7.29 -2.98
N GLY A 77 -12.73 -6.24 -3.54
CA GLY A 77 -12.81 -5.93 -4.96
C GLY A 77 -14.10 -5.23 -5.42
N THR A 78 -14.96 -4.79 -4.49
CA THR A 78 -16.25 -4.16 -4.81
C THR A 78 -16.30 -2.68 -4.49
N VAL A 79 -17.39 -2.03 -4.92
CA VAL A 79 -17.78 -0.70 -4.50
C VAL A 79 -19.06 -0.83 -3.66
N THR A 80 -18.93 -0.56 -2.38
CA THR A 80 -20.05 -0.59 -1.44
C THR A 80 -20.80 0.74 -1.48
N ARG A 81 -22.13 0.66 -1.62
CA ARG A 81 -23.02 1.82 -1.62
C ARG A 81 -23.71 1.96 -0.26
N ILE A 82 -23.52 3.10 0.40
CA ILE A 82 -24.09 3.43 1.69
C ILE A 82 -25.20 4.47 1.49
N ASN A 83 -26.45 4.04 1.47
CA ASN A 83 -27.62 4.91 1.30
C ASN A 83 -28.11 5.34 2.69
N ARG A 84 -27.94 6.61 3.02
CA ARG A 84 -28.39 7.11 4.32
C ARG A 84 -28.55 8.62 4.35
N GLU A 85 -29.22 9.11 5.38
CA GLU A 85 -29.22 10.51 5.78
C GLU A 85 -27.92 10.80 6.56
N TRP A 86 -27.09 11.68 6.01
CA TRP A 86 -25.85 12.16 6.63
C TRP A 86 -26.13 13.42 7.43
N LYS A 87 -25.44 13.59 8.56
CA LYS A 87 -25.53 14.74 9.44
C LYS A 87 -24.24 15.55 9.41
N GLU A 88 -24.36 16.85 9.75
CA GLU A 88 -23.18 17.70 9.99
C GLU A 88 -22.28 17.06 11.04
N GLY A 89 -21.00 16.89 10.72
CA GLY A 89 -20.00 16.30 11.59
C GLY A 89 -19.95 14.77 11.62
N ASP A 90 -20.75 14.08 10.79
CA ASP A 90 -20.61 12.62 10.66
C ASP A 90 -19.21 12.22 10.21
N ILE A 91 -18.66 11.18 10.82
CA ILE A 91 -17.36 10.59 10.46
C ILE A 91 -17.59 9.14 10.03
N LEU A 92 -17.40 8.88 8.74
CA LEU A 92 -17.37 7.54 8.18
C LEU A 92 -15.94 7.04 8.20
N SER A 93 -15.67 5.90 8.84
CA SER A 93 -14.34 5.27 8.86
C SER A 93 -14.37 3.95 8.11
N LEU A 94 -13.38 3.73 7.26
CA LEU A 94 -13.09 2.46 6.61
C LEU A 94 -11.79 1.91 7.17
N GLU A 95 -11.86 0.75 7.81
CA GLU A 95 -10.68 0.01 8.27
C GLU A 95 -10.39 -1.11 7.28
N LEU A 96 -9.15 -1.18 6.84
CA LEU A 96 -8.64 -2.10 5.82
C LEU A 96 -7.49 -2.92 6.42
N PRO A 97 -7.77 -3.96 7.24
CA PRO A 97 -6.72 -4.78 7.84
C PRO A 97 -5.77 -5.35 6.79
N MET A 98 -4.47 -5.15 7.00
CA MET A 98 -3.41 -5.56 6.09
C MET A 98 -2.62 -6.72 6.66
N GLU A 99 -2.75 -7.88 6.05
CA GLU A 99 -1.95 -9.07 6.37
C GLU A 99 -0.76 -9.18 5.42
N VAL A 100 0.32 -9.81 5.90
CA VAL A 100 1.41 -10.20 5.01
C VAL A 100 0.96 -11.39 4.18
N THR A 101 1.16 -11.30 2.88
CA THR A 101 0.92 -12.36 1.91
C THR A 101 2.16 -12.62 1.07
N VAL A 102 2.27 -13.80 0.51
CA VAL A 102 3.34 -14.14 -0.43
C VAL A 102 2.72 -14.75 -1.68
N SER A 103 2.90 -14.07 -2.79
CA SER A 103 2.50 -14.56 -4.11
C SER A 103 3.68 -15.19 -4.85
N ARG A 104 3.38 -16.06 -5.80
CA ARG A 104 4.37 -16.69 -6.67
C ARG A 104 4.16 -16.25 -8.10
N TRP A 105 5.26 -15.99 -8.77
CA TRP A 105 5.32 -15.49 -10.12
C TRP A 105 6.24 -16.35 -11.01
N TYR A 106 6.69 -15.77 -12.11
CA TYR A 106 7.55 -16.45 -13.07
C TYR A 106 8.77 -17.09 -12.38
N GLU A 107 9.14 -18.28 -12.82
CA GLU A 107 10.25 -19.10 -12.28
C GLU A 107 10.19 -19.27 -10.75
N ASN A 108 8.99 -19.43 -10.20
CA ASN A 108 8.79 -19.62 -8.76
C ASN A 108 9.24 -18.43 -7.89
N SER A 109 9.47 -17.28 -8.47
CA SER A 109 9.82 -16.08 -7.71
C SER A 109 8.75 -15.75 -6.68
N ALA A 110 9.16 -15.31 -5.50
CA ALA A 110 8.29 -14.97 -4.40
C ALA A 110 8.21 -13.45 -4.25
N VAL A 111 6.99 -12.94 -4.10
CA VAL A 111 6.74 -11.52 -3.81
C VAL A 111 6.07 -11.41 -2.45
N VAL A 112 6.67 -10.65 -1.55
CA VAL A 112 6.10 -10.35 -0.23
C VAL A 112 5.28 -9.08 -0.33
N GLU A 113 4.02 -9.17 0.08
CA GLU A 113 3.04 -8.08 -0.02
C GLU A 113 2.37 -7.84 1.33
N ARG A 114 1.95 -6.60 1.59
CA ARG A 114 1.10 -6.25 2.72
C ARG A 114 0.14 -5.14 2.31
N GLY A 115 -1.15 -5.45 2.25
CA GLY A 115 -2.12 -4.53 1.66
C GLY A 115 -1.78 -4.21 0.21
N PRO A 116 -1.65 -2.94 -0.17
CA PRO A 116 -1.26 -2.53 -1.53
C PRO A 116 0.25 -2.48 -1.75
N LEU A 117 1.06 -2.71 -0.72
CA LEU A 117 2.52 -2.55 -0.78
C LEU A 117 3.22 -3.85 -1.15
N VAL A 118 4.19 -3.75 -2.05
CA VAL A 118 5.14 -4.79 -2.41
C VAL A 118 6.47 -4.49 -1.74
N TYR A 119 7.11 -5.50 -1.17
CA TYR A 119 8.34 -5.36 -0.42
C TYR A 119 9.52 -5.97 -1.17
N ALA A 120 10.53 -5.16 -1.41
CA ALA A 120 11.80 -5.58 -1.97
C ALA A 120 12.79 -5.99 -0.87
N LEU A 121 13.73 -6.87 -1.22
CA LEU A 121 14.84 -7.21 -0.35
C LEU A 121 15.72 -5.95 -0.15
N LYS A 122 15.94 -5.58 1.12
CA LYS A 122 16.85 -4.48 1.45
C LYS A 122 18.29 -4.92 1.17
N MET A 123 18.95 -4.17 0.31
CA MET A 123 20.38 -4.33 0.00
C MET A 123 21.13 -3.05 0.31
N ASN A 124 22.46 -3.16 0.52
CA ASN A 124 23.31 -1.97 0.59
C ASN A 124 23.48 -1.42 -0.84
N GLU A 125 23.19 -0.16 -1.02
CA GLU A 125 23.25 0.51 -2.32
C GLU A 125 24.48 1.40 -2.39
N LYS A 126 25.22 1.28 -3.49
CA LYS A 126 26.31 2.19 -3.86
C LYS A 126 25.87 2.99 -5.06
N TRP A 127 25.71 4.29 -4.88
CA TRP A 127 25.23 5.21 -5.89
C TRP A 127 26.39 5.97 -6.51
N GLU A 128 26.63 5.79 -7.80
CA GLU A 128 27.64 6.51 -8.57
C GLU A 128 26.99 7.39 -9.62
N LYS A 129 27.28 8.69 -9.57
CA LYS A 129 26.78 9.65 -10.55
C LYS A 129 27.67 9.64 -11.77
N LYS A 130 27.11 9.38 -12.95
CA LYS A 130 27.83 9.34 -14.24
C LYS A 130 27.25 10.34 -15.23
N ALA A 131 28.10 10.94 -16.04
CA ALA A 131 27.67 11.77 -17.15
C ALA A 131 27.26 10.91 -18.35
N PHE A 132 26.28 11.37 -19.11
CA PHE A 132 26.01 10.80 -20.42
C PHE A 132 27.12 11.22 -21.38
N GLU A 133 27.74 10.25 -22.06
CA GLU A 133 28.77 10.45 -23.08
C GLU A 133 28.21 10.72 -24.48
N SER A 134 26.91 10.98 -24.62
CA SER A 134 26.26 11.11 -25.92
C SER A 134 25.44 12.41 -26.04
N ASP A 135 25.15 12.80 -27.30
CA ASP A 135 24.32 13.94 -27.69
C ASP A 135 22.85 13.86 -27.21
N LYS A 136 22.49 12.79 -26.45
CA LYS A 136 21.15 12.60 -25.90
C LYS A 136 20.93 13.25 -24.54
N SER A 137 21.89 14.06 -24.08
CA SER A 137 21.77 14.81 -22.80
C SER A 137 20.54 15.72 -22.75
N ASP A 138 20.06 16.19 -23.89
CA ASP A 138 18.87 17.05 -23.97
C ASP A 138 17.56 16.27 -23.75
N VAL A 139 17.58 14.95 -23.96
CA VAL A 139 16.41 14.07 -23.80
C VAL A 139 16.36 13.43 -22.42
N TYR A 140 17.51 12.95 -21.93
CA TYR A 140 17.60 12.17 -20.69
C TYR A 140 18.27 12.93 -19.53
N GLY A 141 18.64 14.18 -19.74
CA GLY A 141 19.44 14.97 -18.80
C GLY A 141 20.95 14.73 -18.97
N LYS A 142 21.73 15.48 -18.21
CA LYS A 142 23.19 15.49 -18.35
C LYS A 142 23.91 14.34 -17.63
N TRP A 143 23.21 13.60 -16.78
CA TRP A 143 23.77 12.57 -15.92
C TRP A 143 22.72 11.54 -15.50
N TYR A 144 23.20 10.38 -15.05
CA TYR A 144 22.41 9.30 -14.47
C TYR A 144 23.13 8.73 -13.24
N TYR A 145 22.42 7.94 -12.46
CA TYR A 145 23.02 7.16 -11.40
C TYR A 145 23.17 5.69 -11.82
N GLU A 146 24.37 5.15 -11.61
CA GLU A 146 24.59 3.72 -11.60
C GLU A 146 24.50 3.24 -10.16
N VAL A 147 23.61 2.27 -9.91
CA VAL A 147 23.38 1.73 -8.58
C VAL A 147 23.86 0.29 -8.54
N THR A 148 24.81 0.01 -7.66
CA THR A 148 25.37 -1.33 -7.48
C THR A 148 25.22 -1.79 -6.04
N SER A 149 25.32 -3.09 -5.79
CA SER A 149 25.28 -3.66 -4.46
C SER A 149 26.27 -4.82 -4.33
N ASP A 150 26.90 -4.90 -3.16
CA ASP A 150 27.71 -6.07 -2.75
C ASP A 150 26.95 -6.97 -1.75
N SER A 151 25.70 -6.63 -1.45
CA SER A 151 24.87 -7.45 -0.56
C SER A 151 24.48 -8.77 -1.24
N PRO A 152 24.40 -9.86 -0.49
CA PRO A 152 23.79 -11.07 -0.98
C PRO A 152 22.33 -10.84 -1.35
N TRP A 153 21.88 -11.41 -2.47
CA TRP A 153 20.53 -11.26 -3.01
C TRP A 153 19.83 -12.61 -3.23
N ASN A 154 20.57 -13.69 -3.33
CA ASN A 154 20.15 -15.03 -3.72
C ASN A 154 19.55 -15.82 -2.55
N TYR A 155 18.38 -15.39 -2.11
CA TYR A 155 17.68 -15.99 -0.98
C TYR A 155 16.42 -16.73 -1.40
N ALA A 156 16.13 -17.85 -0.74
CA ALA A 156 14.86 -18.55 -0.80
C ALA A 156 14.08 -18.41 0.51
N LEU A 157 12.79 -18.20 0.41
CA LEU A 157 11.88 -18.23 1.54
C LEU A 157 11.55 -19.67 1.94
N PRO A 158 11.49 -20.01 3.22
CA PRO A 158 11.11 -21.34 3.67
C PRO A 158 9.65 -21.66 3.35
N ALA A 159 9.33 -22.95 3.18
CA ALA A 159 7.99 -23.41 2.79
C ALA A 159 6.85 -22.86 3.66
N ARG A 160 7.09 -22.64 4.96
CA ARG A 160 6.11 -22.01 5.88
C ARG A 160 5.68 -20.62 5.47
N SER A 161 6.51 -19.86 4.73
CA SER A 161 6.18 -18.52 4.22
C SER A 161 5.06 -18.53 3.18
N PHE A 162 4.72 -19.71 2.65
CA PHE A 162 3.66 -19.91 1.65
C PHE A 162 2.42 -20.63 2.21
N SER A 163 2.45 -20.99 3.50
CA SER A 163 1.32 -21.66 4.15
C SER A 163 0.40 -20.61 4.78
N PRO A 164 -0.89 -20.55 4.43
CA PRO A 164 -1.84 -19.61 5.03
C PRO A 164 -1.86 -19.66 6.56
N ASP A 165 -1.71 -20.87 7.13
CA ASP A 165 -1.76 -21.07 8.59
C ASP A 165 -0.49 -20.66 9.30
N ARG A 166 0.65 -20.63 8.61
CA ARG A 166 1.99 -20.38 9.18
C ARG A 166 2.62 -19.07 8.77
N ILE A 167 2.03 -18.36 7.83
CA ILE A 167 2.60 -17.12 7.30
C ILE A 167 2.77 -16.06 8.39
N LYS A 168 1.88 -16.02 9.37
CA LYS A 168 1.95 -15.08 10.51
C LYS A 168 3.20 -15.28 11.35
N ASP A 169 3.68 -16.52 11.46
CA ASP A 169 4.89 -16.87 12.22
C ASP A 169 6.17 -16.72 11.39
N ALA A 170 6.03 -16.59 10.06
CA ALA A 170 7.16 -16.50 9.16
C ALA A 170 7.68 -15.06 9.00
N PHE A 171 6.86 -14.06 9.30
CA PHE A 171 7.17 -12.65 9.07
C PHE A 171 6.91 -11.81 10.32
N THR A 172 7.81 -10.87 10.57
CA THR A 172 7.64 -9.85 11.61
C THR A 172 7.51 -8.49 10.93
N VAL A 173 6.40 -7.80 11.18
CA VAL A 173 6.15 -6.43 10.68
C VAL A 173 6.60 -5.44 11.74
N GLU A 174 7.54 -4.57 11.38
CA GLU A 174 7.97 -3.45 12.20
C GLU A 174 7.42 -2.16 11.61
N LYS A 175 6.82 -1.34 12.46
CA LYS A 175 6.30 -0.03 12.09
C LYS A 175 7.06 1.06 12.82
N SER A 176 7.31 2.17 12.15
CA SER A 176 7.87 3.40 12.70
C SER A 176 7.02 4.60 12.27
N ASP A 177 7.23 5.73 12.90
CA ASP A 177 6.53 6.96 12.55
C ASP A 177 6.88 7.43 11.15
N ILE A 178 5.90 8.07 10.49
CA ILE A 178 6.09 8.71 9.20
C ILE A 178 6.69 10.09 9.46
N THR A 179 7.98 10.25 9.18
CA THR A 179 8.74 11.47 9.49
C THR A 179 8.91 12.41 8.29
N THR A 180 8.45 12.01 7.10
CA THR A 180 8.61 12.75 5.85
C THR A 180 7.37 12.59 4.97
N PRO A 181 7.02 13.57 4.13
CA PRO A 181 5.91 13.44 3.18
C PRO A 181 6.17 12.41 2.06
N TYR A 182 7.43 11.98 1.86
CA TYR A 182 7.81 10.98 0.85
C TYR A 182 8.57 9.79 1.46
N PRO A 183 7.90 8.93 2.26
CA PRO A 183 8.55 7.86 3.00
C PRO A 183 8.76 6.60 2.15
N TRP A 184 9.37 6.75 0.97
CA TRP A 184 9.50 5.68 -0.04
C TRP A 184 10.91 5.17 -0.26
N ASN A 185 11.89 5.66 0.47
CA ASN A 185 13.25 5.19 0.40
C ASN A 185 13.62 4.27 1.58
N VAL A 186 14.79 3.65 1.48
CA VAL A 186 15.27 2.65 2.46
C VAL A 186 15.42 3.23 3.86
N GLU A 187 15.75 4.51 3.98
CA GLU A 187 16.03 5.16 5.27
C GLU A 187 14.75 5.53 6.01
N ASN A 188 13.72 5.96 5.29
CA ASN A 188 12.51 6.55 5.88
C ASN A 188 11.23 5.74 5.67
N ALA A 189 11.31 4.57 5.01
CA ALA A 189 10.16 3.67 4.87
C ALA A 189 9.63 3.25 6.25
N PRO A 190 8.36 3.57 6.58
CA PRO A 190 7.83 3.40 7.94
C PRO A 190 7.47 1.95 8.26
N ILE A 191 7.48 1.06 7.27
CA ILE A 191 7.17 -0.35 7.45
C ILE A 191 8.31 -1.19 6.93
N ARG A 192 8.79 -2.10 7.79
CA ARG A 192 9.79 -3.10 7.46
C ARG A 192 9.24 -4.48 7.77
N ILE A 193 9.51 -5.43 6.89
CA ILE A 193 9.12 -6.83 7.09
C ILE A 193 10.40 -7.67 7.23
N LYS A 194 10.53 -8.36 8.36
CA LYS A 194 11.64 -9.27 8.63
C LYS A 194 11.20 -10.71 8.49
N THR A 195 12.05 -11.53 7.91
CA THR A 195 11.85 -12.99 7.81
C THR A 195 13.18 -13.70 7.85
N LYS A 196 13.13 -15.01 8.12
CA LYS A 196 14.28 -15.90 7.94
C LYS A 196 14.25 -16.44 6.52
N ALA A 197 15.39 -16.37 5.84
CA ALA A 197 15.55 -16.90 4.48
C ALA A 197 16.82 -17.76 4.41
N MET A 198 16.89 -18.62 3.43
CA MET A 198 18.04 -19.47 3.16
C MET A 198 18.79 -18.91 1.94
N ARG A 199 20.11 -18.73 2.09
CA ARG A 199 20.96 -18.34 0.96
C ARG A 199 21.18 -19.53 0.03
N LEU A 200 20.97 -19.33 -1.26
CA LEU A 200 21.19 -20.34 -2.29
C LEU A 200 22.50 -20.04 -3.02
N ASN A 201 23.61 -20.62 -2.55
CA ASN A 201 24.94 -20.34 -3.12
C ASN A 201 25.07 -20.71 -4.61
N GLY A 202 24.31 -21.69 -5.10
CA GLY A 202 24.27 -22.08 -6.49
C GLY A 202 23.47 -21.13 -7.40
N TRP A 203 22.75 -20.16 -6.84
CA TRP A 203 22.00 -19.18 -7.63
C TRP A 203 22.91 -17.98 -7.93
N THR A 204 23.34 -17.89 -9.17
CA THR A 204 24.34 -16.93 -9.61
C THR A 204 23.77 -15.95 -10.63
N GLN A 205 24.49 -14.87 -10.87
CA GLN A 205 24.15 -13.91 -11.91
C GLN A 205 24.56 -14.42 -13.31
N VAL A 206 23.73 -14.10 -14.29
CA VAL A 206 24.01 -14.30 -15.71
C VAL A 206 23.83 -12.96 -16.41
N ARG A 207 24.90 -12.47 -17.05
CA ARG A 207 24.92 -11.17 -17.77
C ARG A 207 24.44 -9.99 -16.91
N GLY A 208 24.84 -9.96 -15.63
CA GLY A 208 24.47 -8.86 -14.71
C GLY A 208 23.06 -8.92 -14.12
N SER A 209 22.29 -9.95 -14.41
CA SER A 209 20.95 -10.19 -13.87
C SER A 209 20.89 -11.50 -13.08
N ALA A 210 19.88 -11.68 -12.25
CA ALA A 210 19.65 -12.97 -11.60
C ALA A 210 19.49 -14.07 -12.65
N GLY A 211 20.29 -15.12 -12.54
CA GLY A 211 20.20 -16.30 -13.39
C GLY A 211 18.98 -17.15 -13.06
N PRO A 212 18.77 -18.27 -13.77
CA PRO A 212 17.71 -19.23 -13.48
C PRO A 212 17.77 -19.72 -12.03
N VAL A 213 16.62 -19.88 -11.40
CA VAL A 213 16.55 -20.43 -10.05
C VAL A 213 17.03 -21.88 -10.06
N PRO A 214 18.04 -22.26 -9.25
CA PRO A 214 18.51 -23.64 -9.22
C PRO A 214 17.42 -24.55 -8.64
N TYR A 215 17.18 -25.66 -9.29
CA TYR A 215 16.33 -26.74 -8.76
C TYR A 215 17.16 -27.57 -7.78
N TYR A 216 16.77 -27.54 -6.51
CA TYR A 216 17.32 -28.48 -5.53
C TYR A 216 16.33 -29.63 -5.40
N THR A 217 16.77 -30.81 -5.72
CA THR A 217 16.07 -32.06 -5.47
C THR A 217 16.26 -32.51 -4.02
#